data_4b2bf00c8294369cbacdd8a3e9a4bd5f
#
_entry.id   4b2bf00c8294369cbacdd8a3e9a4bd5f
#
_cell.length_a   1.000
_cell.length_b   1.000
_cell.length_c   1.000
_cell.angle_alpha   90.00
_cell.angle_beta   90.00
_cell.angle_gamma   90.00
#
_symmetry.space_group_name_H-M   'P 1'
#
loop_
_entity.id
_entity.type
_entity.pdbx_description
1 polymer ?
#
loop_
_entity_poly.entity_id
_entity_poly.type
_entity_poly.pdbx_seq_one_letter_code
_entity_poly.pdbx_strand_id
1 'polypeptide(L)'
;MPDKITYYAIIGEDRKIDNPYGLVRRLEHDDGPSDEALRKDFSWKATPVLAEWERGDFADELVEVSHEQAERIVEYFRKRWGPQGQPADF
;
A
#
# COMPACT_ATOMS: atom_id res chain seq x y z
N MET A 1 14.52 12.97 -4.80
CA MET A 1 14.08 11.62 -5.24
C MET A 1 14.51 10.59 -4.23
N PRO A 2 13.66 9.62 -3.90
CA PRO A 2 14.10 8.55 -3.03
C PRO A 2 15.08 7.63 -3.76
N ASP A 3 16.02 7.06 -3.02
CA ASP A 3 17.01 6.13 -3.58
C ASP A 3 16.39 4.78 -3.89
N LYS A 4 15.34 4.42 -3.15
CA LYS A 4 14.70 3.12 -3.31
C LYS A 4 13.27 3.22 -2.85
N ILE A 5 12.38 2.52 -3.55
CA ILE A 5 10.97 2.42 -3.17
C ILE A 5 10.63 0.95 -3.03
N THR A 6 10.09 0.57 -1.88
CA THR A 6 9.64 -0.80 -1.62
C THR A 6 8.14 -0.79 -1.36
N TYR A 7 7.43 -1.69 -2.01
CA TYR A 7 5.96 -1.78 -1.89
C TYR A 7 5.59 -3.00 -1.05
N TYR A 8 4.52 -2.85 -0.27
CA TYR A 8 3.99 -3.92 0.58
C TYR A 8 2.49 -3.98 0.43
N ALA A 9 1.96 -5.19 0.27
CA ALA A 9 0.51 -5.40 0.23
C ALA A 9 0.03 -5.77 1.64
N ILE A 10 -1.10 -5.20 2.05
CA ILE A 10 -1.73 -5.54 3.34
C ILE A 10 -2.74 -6.64 3.05
N ILE A 11 -2.46 -7.86 3.49
CA ILE A 11 -3.29 -8.99 3.11
C ILE A 11 -4.13 -9.59 4.23
N GLY A 12 -3.73 -9.44 5.48
CA GLY A 12 -4.47 -10.06 6.57
C GLY A 12 -4.48 -11.58 6.44
N GLU A 13 -5.39 -12.23 7.15
CA GLU A 13 -5.47 -13.69 7.15
C GLU A 13 -6.31 -14.24 6.01
N ASP A 14 -7.29 -13.47 5.54
CA ASP A 14 -8.28 -13.94 4.58
C ASP A 14 -8.11 -13.33 3.18
N ARG A 15 -7.01 -12.65 2.95
CA ARG A 15 -6.73 -12.04 1.65
C ARG A 15 -5.45 -12.58 1.06
N LYS A 16 -5.33 -12.44 -0.25
CA LYS A 16 -4.14 -12.85 -0.98
C LYS A 16 -3.51 -11.62 -1.61
N ILE A 17 -2.31 -11.80 -2.15
CA ILE A 17 -1.60 -10.71 -2.82
C ILE A 17 -2.43 -10.14 -3.97
N ASP A 18 -3.24 -10.97 -4.63
CA ASP A 18 -4.06 -10.53 -5.75
C ASP A 18 -5.19 -9.61 -5.36
N ASN A 19 -5.65 -9.69 -4.10
CA ASN A 19 -6.78 -8.88 -3.64
C ASN A 19 -6.54 -8.38 -2.23
N PRO A 20 -5.47 -7.59 -2.03
CA PRO A 20 -5.12 -7.13 -0.69
C PRO A 20 -6.10 -6.09 -0.16
N TYR A 21 -6.03 -5.83 1.14
CA TYR A 21 -6.80 -4.76 1.77
C TYR A 21 -6.25 -3.39 1.41
N GLY A 22 -4.94 -3.29 1.20
CA GLY A 22 -4.32 -2.02 0.94
C GLY A 22 -2.92 -2.18 0.40
N LEU A 23 -2.29 -1.05 0.09
CA LEU A 23 -0.94 -1.01 -0.43
C LEU A 23 -0.19 0.12 0.29
N VAL A 24 0.99 -0.18 0.79
CA VAL A 24 1.85 0.80 1.42
C VAL A 24 3.21 0.76 0.76
N ARG A 25 3.97 1.82 0.90
CA ARG A 25 5.31 1.86 0.33
C ARG A 25 6.27 2.58 1.27
N ARG A 26 7.52 2.21 1.19
CA ARG A 26 8.60 2.88 1.91
C ARG A 26 9.54 3.50 0.89
N LEU A 27 9.77 4.81 1.03
CA LEU A 27 10.70 5.56 0.20
C LEU A 27 11.94 5.82 1.04
N GLU A 28 13.08 5.36 0.56
CA GLU A 28 14.33 5.53 1.30
C GLU A 28 15.07 6.75 0.79
N HIS A 29 15.35 7.66 1.69
CA HIS A 29 16.06 8.91 1.41
C HIS A 29 17.34 8.95 2.23
N ASP A 30 18.24 9.86 1.87
CA ASP A 30 19.50 10.02 2.59
C ASP A 30 19.28 10.32 4.07
N ASP A 31 18.21 11.05 4.39
CA ASP A 31 17.92 11.47 5.76
C ASP A 31 16.92 10.54 6.46
N GLY A 32 16.62 9.39 5.89
CA GLY A 32 15.77 8.40 6.52
C GLY A 32 14.57 8.03 5.66
N PRO A 33 13.83 6.98 6.06
CA PRO A 33 12.70 6.51 5.26
C PRO A 33 11.45 7.34 5.48
N SER A 34 10.59 7.37 4.47
CA SER A 34 9.24 7.88 4.57
C SER A 34 8.28 6.77 4.18
N ASP A 35 7.25 6.57 4.96
CA ASP A 35 6.27 5.52 4.69
C ASP A 35 4.94 6.14 4.31
N GLU A 36 4.31 5.60 3.25
CA GLU A 36 3.07 6.12 2.73
C GLU A 36 2.11 4.99 2.41
N ALA A 37 0.82 5.28 2.58
CA ALA A 37 -0.25 4.35 2.23
C ALA A 37 -1.07 4.92 1.08
N LEU A 38 -1.54 4.05 0.20
CA LEU A 38 -2.40 4.45 -0.91
C LEU A 38 -3.81 4.69 -0.39
N ARG A 39 -4.36 5.85 -0.71
CA ARG A 39 -5.72 6.23 -0.32
C ARG A 39 -6.68 5.95 -1.46
N LYS A 40 -7.97 5.98 -1.16
CA LYS A 40 -9.00 5.67 -2.15
C LYS A 40 -9.05 6.68 -3.30
N ASP A 41 -8.51 7.86 -3.09
CA ASP A 41 -8.41 8.85 -4.17
C ASP A 41 -7.12 8.68 -4.97
N PHE A 42 -6.38 7.60 -4.72
CA PHE A 42 -5.13 7.24 -5.38
C PHE A 42 -3.99 8.21 -5.09
N SER A 43 -4.10 8.96 -4.00
CA SER A 43 -2.97 9.72 -3.49
C SER A 43 -2.23 8.89 -2.43
N TRP A 44 -0.98 9.23 -2.21
CA TRP A 44 -0.16 8.59 -1.18
C TRP A 44 -0.07 9.51 0.02
N LYS A 45 -0.36 8.98 1.20
CA LYS A 45 -0.34 9.75 2.44
C LYS A 45 0.54 9.07 3.47
N ALA A 46 1.20 9.87 4.30
CA ALA A 46 2.06 9.34 5.35
C ALA A 46 1.28 8.38 6.25
N THR A 47 1.95 7.31 6.68
CA THR A 47 1.34 6.28 7.51
C THR A 47 2.37 5.70 8.48
N PRO A 48 1.96 5.35 9.70
CA PRO A 48 2.84 4.64 10.63
C PRO A 48 2.80 3.12 10.49
N VAL A 49 2.04 2.60 9.52
CA VAL A 49 1.74 1.16 9.42
C VAL A 49 2.99 0.30 9.35
N LEU A 50 3.98 0.68 8.52
CA LEU A 50 5.19 -0.13 8.38
C LEU A 50 5.98 -0.18 9.68
N ALA A 51 6.12 0.95 10.36
CA ALA A 51 6.83 0.98 11.64
C ALA A 51 6.08 0.18 12.69
N GLU A 52 4.76 0.27 12.70
CA GLU A 52 3.95 -0.52 13.64
C GLU A 52 4.09 -2.00 13.37
N TRP A 53 4.07 -2.39 12.10
CA TRP A 53 4.22 -3.78 11.71
C TRP A 53 5.60 -4.32 12.14
N GLU A 54 6.64 -3.54 11.93
CA GLU A 54 7.99 -3.93 12.32
C GLU A 54 8.13 -4.13 13.82
N ARG A 55 7.37 -3.38 14.61
CA ARG A 55 7.35 -3.54 16.07
C ARG A 55 6.43 -4.64 16.55
N GLY A 56 5.63 -5.22 15.64
CA GLY A 56 4.65 -6.22 16.00
C GLY A 56 3.33 -5.65 16.50
N ASP A 57 3.10 -4.36 16.32
CA ASP A 57 1.89 -3.67 16.79
C ASP A 57 0.76 -3.64 15.76
N PHE A 58 1.05 -4.06 14.52
CA PHE A 58 0.06 -4.05 13.45
C PHE A 58 -0.53 -5.45 13.29
N ALA A 59 -1.87 -5.53 13.32
CA ALA A 59 -2.55 -6.82 13.37
C ALA A 59 -2.51 -7.59 12.05
N ASP A 60 -2.52 -6.88 10.93
CA ASP A 60 -2.55 -7.53 9.62
C ASP A 60 -1.14 -7.85 9.14
N GLU A 61 -1.09 -8.75 8.16
CA GLU A 61 0.19 -9.15 7.60
C GLU A 61 0.51 -8.30 6.37
N LEU A 62 1.78 -7.91 6.26
CA LEU A 62 2.28 -7.20 5.08
C LEU A 62 3.22 -8.12 4.32
N VAL A 63 3.14 -8.08 2.98
CA VAL A 63 4.00 -8.87 2.11
C VAL A 63 4.66 -7.93 1.13
N GLU A 64 5.98 -8.00 1.04
CA GLU A 64 6.70 -7.20 0.06
C GLU A 64 6.35 -7.69 -1.34
N VAL A 65 6.09 -6.74 -2.25
CA VAL A 65 5.74 -7.05 -3.63
C VAL A 65 6.65 -6.28 -4.57
N SER A 66 6.78 -6.77 -5.80
CA SER A 66 7.57 -6.10 -6.82
C SER A 66 6.85 -4.85 -7.30
N HIS A 67 7.59 -3.99 -7.99
CA HIS A 67 7.00 -2.79 -8.59
C HIS A 67 5.88 -3.16 -9.57
N GLU A 68 6.12 -4.17 -10.41
CA GLU A 68 5.10 -4.65 -11.34
C GLU A 68 3.85 -5.14 -10.63
N GLN A 69 4.04 -5.88 -9.57
CA GLN A 69 2.92 -6.41 -8.80
C GLN A 69 2.16 -5.28 -8.11
N ALA A 70 2.89 -4.27 -7.62
CA ALA A 70 2.26 -3.10 -7.03
C ALA A 70 1.37 -2.38 -8.05
N GLU A 71 1.82 -2.29 -9.29
CA GLU A 71 1.01 -1.68 -10.36
C GLU A 71 -0.26 -2.47 -10.62
N ARG A 72 -0.18 -3.80 -10.61
CA ARG A 72 -1.37 -4.63 -10.76
C ARG A 72 -2.34 -4.43 -9.61
N ILE A 73 -1.81 -4.27 -8.40
CA ILE A 73 -2.65 -4.01 -7.22
C ILE A 73 -3.35 -2.67 -7.37
N VAL A 74 -2.65 -1.64 -7.85
CA VAL A 74 -3.27 -0.33 -8.08
C VAL A 74 -4.40 -0.47 -9.11
N GLU A 75 -4.18 -1.23 -10.18
CA GLU A 75 -5.24 -1.47 -11.16
C GLU A 75 -6.43 -2.19 -10.57
N TYR A 76 -6.17 -3.18 -9.71
CA TYR A 76 -7.23 -3.88 -9.00
C TYR A 76 -8.06 -2.91 -8.17
N PHE A 77 -7.40 -2.01 -7.43
CA PHE A 77 -8.10 -1.02 -6.63
C PHE A 77 -8.86 -0.02 -7.50
N ARG A 78 -8.31 0.32 -8.65
CA ARG A 78 -8.97 1.25 -9.57
C ARG A 78 -10.31 0.69 -10.02
N LYS A 79 -10.35 -0.60 -10.31
CA LYS A 79 -11.59 -1.27 -10.69
C LYS A 79 -12.54 -1.41 -9.52
N ARG A 80 -12.00 -1.68 -8.32
CA ARG A 80 -12.81 -1.95 -7.16
C ARG A 80 -13.34 -0.66 -6.52
N TRP A 81 -12.51 0.38 -6.45
CA TRP A 81 -12.89 1.64 -5.81
C TRP A 81 -13.57 2.61 -6.76
N GLY A 82 -13.43 2.36 -8.06
CA GLY A 82 -13.95 3.26 -9.08
C GLY A 82 -13.02 4.44 -9.34
N PRO A 83 -13.33 5.23 -10.35
CA PRO A 83 -12.47 6.35 -10.72
C PRO A 83 -12.34 7.32 -9.54
N GLN A 84 -11.11 7.72 -9.24
CA GLN A 84 -10.81 8.68 -8.18
C GLN A 84 -11.34 8.26 -6.81
N GLY A 85 -11.51 6.96 -6.60
CA GLY A 85 -11.98 6.46 -5.32
C GLY A 85 -13.43 6.78 -5.03
N GLN A 86 -14.19 7.22 -6.02
CA GLN A 86 -15.60 7.54 -5.82
C GLN A 86 -16.44 6.26 -5.77
N PRO A 87 -17.52 6.29 -4.97
CA PRO A 87 -18.45 5.18 -5.02
C PRO A 87 -19.10 5.16 -6.39
N ALA A 88 -19.35 3.99 -6.84
CA ALA A 88 -19.99 3.85 -8.13
C ALA A 88 -21.33 4.50 -8.09
N ASP A 89 -21.74 5.04 -7.91
CA ASP A 89 -22.74 5.64 -7.76
C ASP A 89 -23.32 6.05 -7.82
N PHE A 90 -23.25 6.06 -7.77
CA PHE A 90 -23.92 6.56 -7.59
C PHE A 90 -24.50 6.66 -8.23
#